data_105d6dcd5500039975e368d84e7daf27
#
_entry.id   105d6dcd5500039975e368d84e7daf27
#
_cell.length_a   1.000
_cell.length_b   1.000
_cell.length_c   1.000
_cell.angle_alpha   90.00
_cell.angle_beta   90.00
_cell.angle_gamma   90.00
#
_symmetry.space_group_name_H-M   'P 1'
#
loop_
_entity.id
_entity.type
_entity.pdbx_description
1 polymer ?
#
loop_
_entity_poly.entity_id
_entity_poly.type
_entity_poly.pdbx_seq_one_letter_code
_entity_poly.pdbx_strand_id
1 'polypeptide(L)'
;TALLSSCHIYKAYDRPDTIETSGIYRDPVSATDTLAATDTANMGNLPWKEVFRDPKLQALIEEGLANNVDMQAAILRVEEAKLLLTSARLSFLPSLNLAPQGTITKMENTGYVKAYTLPAAASWEVDLFGKLLNASRGQKAAYLQSQYTQQAIRSQLIGGIANAYFTLLMLDRQVEITSKTVDIYKENVRAMEAMKVAGMTTEAAVVQMRAVYHQVSGSLIELKRQVRE
;
A
#
# COMPACT_ATOMS: atom_id res chain seq x y z
N THR A 1 4.16 22.25 54.31
CA THR A 1 3.72 22.35 52.89
C THR A 1 4.60 21.48 52.04
N ALA A 2 4.19 20.22 51.83
CA ALA A 2 4.83 19.32 50.87
C ALA A 2 4.42 19.77 49.45
N LEU A 3 5.39 20.31 48.70
CA LEU A 3 5.27 20.57 47.29
C LEU A 3 5.27 19.19 46.59
N LEU A 4 4.09 18.72 46.27
CA LEU A 4 3.92 17.63 45.31
C LEU A 4 4.27 18.15 43.92
N SER A 5 5.57 18.23 43.62
CA SER A 5 6.01 18.35 42.25
C SER A 5 5.61 17.08 41.55
N SER A 6 4.54 17.14 40.77
CA SER A 6 4.14 16.08 39.84
C SER A 6 5.32 15.83 38.90
N CYS A 7 6.14 14.83 39.23
CA CYS A 7 7.14 14.35 38.31
C CYS A 7 6.45 13.87 37.05
N HIS A 8 6.68 14.53 35.93
CA HIS A 8 6.39 14.00 34.60
C HIS A 8 7.27 12.77 34.41
N ILE A 9 6.79 11.62 34.88
CA ILE A 9 7.50 10.32 34.77
C ILE A 9 7.66 9.94 33.30
N TYR A 10 6.76 10.39 32.46
CA TYR A 10 6.79 10.14 31.01
C TYR A 10 6.94 11.45 30.25
N LYS A 11 8.05 11.58 29.52
CA LYS A 11 8.26 12.69 28.59
C LYS A 11 7.36 12.46 27.35
N ALA A 12 6.65 13.49 26.90
CA ALA A 12 5.94 13.42 25.63
C ALA A 12 6.93 13.17 24.49
N TYR A 13 6.57 12.30 23.56
CA TYR A 13 7.38 12.10 22.36
C TYR A 13 7.41 13.38 21.55
N ASP A 14 8.61 13.85 21.26
CA ASP A 14 8.89 14.96 20.38
C ASP A 14 9.63 14.45 19.15
N ARG A 15 9.11 14.76 17.96
CA ARG A 15 9.74 14.33 16.72
C ARG A 15 10.99 15.18 16.49
N PRO A 16 12.16 14.59 16.20
CA PRO A 16 13.32 15.37 15.81
C PRO A 16 13.02 16.28 14.62
N ASP A 17 13.21 17.59 14.79
CA ASP A 17 12.87 18.60 13.76
C ASP A 17 13.86 18.58 12.59
N THR A 18 15.06 18.03 12.80
CA THR A 18 16.11 18.01 11.79
C THR A 18 16.62 16.60 11.56
N ILE A 19 16.26 16.03 10.41
CA ILE A 19 16.99 14.90 9.84
C ILE A 19 18.02 15.53 8.90
N GLU A 20 19.31 15.49 9.28
CA GLU A 20 20.38 15.91 8.36
C GLU A 20 20.39 14.99 7.16
N THR A 21 20.05 15.53 6.01
CA THR A 21 20.09 14.83 4.72
C THR A 21 21.33 15.18 3.92
N SER A 22 22.21 16.06 4.45
CA SER A 22 23.45 16.46 3.80
C SER A 22 24.41 15.26 3.66
N GLY A 23 24.84 14.97 2.45
CA GLY A 23 25.78 13.89 2.16
C GLY A 23 25.18 12.48 2.04
N ILE A 24 23.87 12.32 2.17
CA ILE A 24 23.18 11.01 1.97
C ILE A 24 23.11 10.65 0.48
N TYR A 25 23.01 11.64 -0.38
CA TYR A 25 22.91 11.44 -1.82
C TYR A 25 24.29 11.43 -2.48
N ARG A 26 24.49 10.56 -3.45
CA ARG A 26 25.77 10.31 -4.13
C ARG A 26 26.29 11.52 -4.88
N ASP A 27 25.40 12.34 -5.39
CA ASP A 27 25.75 13.55 -6.13
C ASP A 27 25.70 14.76 -5.20
N PRO A 28 26.84 15.46 -4.98
CA PRO A 28 26.81 16.72 -4.26
C PRO A 28 25.91 17.68 -5.06
N VAL A 29 24.93 18.28 -4.38
CA VAL A 29 24.08 19.34 -4.95
C VAL A 29 25.02 20.41 -5.50
N SER A 30 25.18 20.48 -6.81
CA SER A 30 25.97 21.52 -7.45
C SER A 30 25.30 22.85 -7.15
N ALA A 31 26.08 23.87 -6.77
CA ALA A 31 25.56 25.21 -6.44
C ALA A 31 24.78 25.86 -7.60
N THR A 32 24.83 25.28 -8.79
CA THR A 32 24.06 25.66 -9.99
C THR A 32 22.67 25.03 -10.03
N ASP A 33 22.41 23.99 -9.24
CA ASP A 33 21.12 23.29 -9.14
C ASP A 33 20.24 23.85 -8.00
N THR A 34 20.46 25.08 -7.63
CA THR A 34 19.53 25.83 -6.78
C THR A 34 18.25 26.12 -7.56
N LEU A 35 17.46 25.06 -7.80
CA LEU A 35 16.02 25.22 -7.78
C LEU A 35 15.72 25.90 -6.47
N ALA A 36 15.21 27.14 -6.55
CA ALA A 36 15.07 28.02 -5.43
C ALA A 36 14.53 27.25 -4.23
N ALA A 37 15.11 27.42 -3.04
CA ALA A 37 14.72 26.78 -1.78
C ALA A 37 13.26 27.03 -1.36
N THR A 38 12.48 27.70 -2.20
CA THR A 38 11.05 27.99 -2.10
C THR A 38 10.17 27.03 -2.89
N ASP A 39 10.71 26.19 -3.78
CA ASP A 39 9.89 25.21 -4.51
C ASP A 39 9.76 23.93 -3.68
N THR A 40 8.90 23.96 -2.70
CA THR A 40 8.43 22.79 -1.95
C THR A 40 7.40 21.95 -2.74
N ALA A 41 7.17 22.26 -4.02
CA ALA A 41 6.29 21.52 -4.91
C ALA A 41 6.95 20.19 -5.32
N ASN A 42 7.02 19.28 -4.37
CA ASN A 42 7.46 17.91 -4.56
C ASN A 42 6.35 17.13 -5.29
N MET A 43 6.71 16.37 -6.34
CA MET A 43 5.77 15.51 -7.07
C MET A 43 4.97 14.57 -6.15
N GLY A 44 5.55 14.19 -5.00
CA GLY A 44 4.87 13.38 -3.99
C GLY A 44 3.67 14.06 -3.32
N ASN A 45 3.59 15.41 -3.37
CA ASN A 45 2.47 16.18 -2.83
C ASN A 45 1.35 16.43 -3.85
N LEU A 46 1.59 16.13 -5.13
CA LEU A 46 0.58 16.30 -6.17
C LEU A 46 -0.51 15.23 -6.06
N PRO A 47 -1.78 15.59 -6.29
CA PRO A 47 -2.84 14.61 -6.44
C PRO A 47 -2.48 13.63 -7.58
N TRP A 48 -2.65 12.34 -7.34
CA TRP A 48 -2.27 11.31 -8.32
C TRP A 48 -2.94 11.50 -9.70
N LYS A 49 -4.12 12.12 -9.77
CA LYS A 49 -4.81 12.48 -11.03
C LYS A 49 -4.07 13.53 -11.85
N GLU A 50 -3.29 14.37 -11.23
CA GLU A 50 -2.44 15.35 -11.93
C GLU A 50 -1.15 14.72 -12.46
N VAL A 51 -0.66 13.68 -11.77
CA VAL A 51 0.51 12.90 -12.20
C VAL A 51 0.14 11.97 -13.35
N PHE A 52 -0.93 11.21 -13.22
CA PHE A 52 -1.41 10.26 -14.23
C PHE A 52 -2.60 10.84 -15.00
N ARG A 53 -2.33 11.44 -16.16
CA ARG A 53 -3.33 12.18 -16.97
C ARG A 53 -4.10 11.31 -17.96
N ASP A 54 -3.71 10.05 -18.15
CA ASP A 54 -4.42 9.13 -19.05
C ASP A 54 -5.77 8.73 -18.43
N PRO A 55 -6.91 9.02 -19.11
CA PRO A 55 -8.25 8.71 -18.58
C PRO A 55 -8.49 7.21 -18.36
N LYS A 56 -7.87 6.35 -19.18
CA LYS A 56 -8.00 4.89 -19.04
C LYS A 56 -7.29 4.42 -17.79
N LEU A 57 -6.08 4.91 -17.53
CA LEU A 57 -5.33 4.61 -16.32
C LEU A 57 -6.07 5.14 -15.10
N GLN A 58 -6.63 6.34 -15.14
CA GLN A 58 -7.41 6.90 -14.03
C GLN A 58 -8.62 6.02 -13.70
N ALA A 59 -9.36 5.54 -14.70
CA ALA A 59 -10.50 4.65 -14.49
C ALA A 59 -10.09 3.32 -13.84
N LEU A 60 -8.98 2.71 -14.28
CA LEU A 60 -8.41 1.49 -13.67
C LEU A 60 -7.97 1.70 -12.22
N ILE A 61 -7.35 2.83 -11.92
CA ILE A 61 -6.95 3.17 -10.55
C ILE A 61 -8.18 3.36 -9.66
N GLU A 62 -9.21 4.05 -10.13
CA GLU A 62 -10.46 4.24 -9.38
C GLU A 62 -11.16 2.91 -9.10
N GLU A 63 -11.25 2.04 -10.10
CA GLU A 63 -11.80 0.70 -9.94
C GLU A 63 -10.98 -0.14 -8.95
N GLY A 64 -9.65 -0.10 -9.06
CA GLY A 64 -8.76 -0.78 -8.13
C GLY A 64 -8.91 -0.29 -6.70
N LEU A 65 -8.96 1.04 -6.48
CA LEU A 65 -9.16 1.63 -5.16
C LEU A 65 -10.52 1.26 -4.53
N ALA A 66 -11.57 1.13 -5.35
CA ALA A 66 -12.90 0.79 -4.88
C ALA A 66 -13.05 -0.69 -4.50
N ASN A 67 -12.38 -1.60 -5.23
CA ASN A 67 -12.61 -3.04 -5.13
C ASN A 67 -11.47 -3.81 -4.48
N ASN A 68 -10.33 -3.18 -4.19
CA ASN A 68 -9.18 -3.88 -3.59
C ASN A 68 -9.45 -4.25 -2.14
N VAL A 69 -9.26 -5.53 -1.80
CA VAL A 69 -9.51 -6.08 -0.46
C VAL A 69 -8.56 -5.50 0.59
N ASP A 70 -7.29 -5.28 0.25
CA ASP A 70 -6.31 -4.71 1.19
C ASP A 70 -6.66 -3.26 1.54
N MET A 71 -7.18 -2.49 0.58
CA MET A 71 -7.66 -1.14 0.82
C MET A 71 -8.88 -1.12 1.74
N GLN A 72 -9.84 -2.03 1.53
CA GLN A 72 -11.01 -2.19 2.40
C GLN A 72 -10.61 -2.62 3.82
N ALA A 73 -9.69 -3.58 3.92
CA ALA A 73 -9.15 -4.00 5.21
C ALA A 73 -8.41 -2.85 5.94
N ALA A 74 -7.67 -2.02 5.21
CA ALA A 74 -7.01 -0.86 5.79
C ALA A 74 -8.01 0.17 6.34
N ILE A 75 -9.12 0.41 5.65
CA ILE A 75 -10.21 1.29 6.12
C ILE A 75 -10.80 0.76 7.43
N LEU A 76 -11.11 -0.55 7.49
CA LEU A 76 -11.66 -1.17 8.70
C LEU A 76 -10.68 -1.11 9.88
N ARG A 77 -9.36 -1.27 9.65
CA ARG A 77 -8.33 -1.11 10.68
C ARG A 77 -8.27 0.31 11.24
N VAL A 78 -8.51 1.32 10.41
CA VAL A 78 -8.60 2.72 10.88
C VAL A 78 -9.82 2.91 11.76
N GLU A 79 -10.97 2.33 11.41
CA GLU A 79 -12.17 2.38 12.24
C GLU A 79 -11.98 1.64 13.57
N GLU A 80 -11.37 0.45 13.55
CA GLU A 80 -11.01 -0.30 14.76
C GLU A 80 -10.12 0.54 15.69
N ALA A 81 -9.03 1.12 15.16
CA ALA A 81 -8.13 1.96 15.95
C ALA A 81 -8.84 3.20 16.53
N LYS A 82 -9.80 3.78 15.80
CA LYS A 82 -10.63 4.88 16.29
C LYS A 82 -11.51 4.44 17.46
N LEU A 83 -12.12 3.24 17.38
CA LEU A 83 -12.94 2.69 18.46
C LEU A 83 -12.11 2.37 19.70
N LEU A 84 -10.89 1.83 19.52
CA LEU A 84 -9.94 1.59 20.62
C LEU A 84 -9.53 2.90 21.30
N LEU A 85 -9.27 3.96 20.54
CA LEU A 85 -9.02 5.29 21.09
C LEU A 85 -10.25 5.81 21.89
N THR A 86 -11.44 5.60 21.38
CA THR A 86 -12.67 5.98 22.07
C THR A 86 -12.83 5.20 23.37
N SER A 87 -12.59 3.89 23.35
CA SER A 87 -12.59 3.03 24.55
C SER A 87 -11.59 3.52 25.60
N ALA A 88 -10.36 3.83 25.18
CA ALA A 88 -9.33 4.38 26.08
C ALA A 88 -9.72 5.74 26.70
N ARG A 89 -10.49 6.56 25.98
CA ARG A 89 -11.02 7.83 26.52
C ARG A 89 -12.17 7.58 27.50
N LEU A 90 -13.03 6.59 27.21
CA LEU A 90 -14.14 6.23 28.10
C LEU A 90 -13.65 5.60 29.41
N SER A 91 -12.42 5.05 29.46
CA SER A 91 -11.83 4.52 30.69
C SER A 91 -11.60 5.57 31.79
N PHE A 92 -11.69 6.88 31.48
CA PHE A 92 -11.71 7.97 32.48
C PHE A 92 -13.05 8.10 33.20
N LEU A 93 -14.12 7.48 32.67
CA LEU A 93 -15.46 7.51 33.28
C LEU A 93 -15.64 6.33 34.23
N PRO A 94 -16.51 6.47 35.27
CA PRO A 94 -16.91 5.33 36.08
C PRO A 94 -17.55 4.22 35.24
N SER A 95 -17.17 2.98 35.48
CA SER A 95 -17.86 1.81 34.93
C SER A 95 -19.04 1.40 35.84
N LEU A 96 -20.20 1.12 35.22
CA LEU A 96 -21.37 0.61 35.89
C LEU A 96 -21.66 -0.81 35.39
N ASN A 97 -21.67 -1.78 36.31
CA ASN A 97 -21.97 -3.16 35.99
C ASN A 97 -23.24 -3.60 36.70
N LEU A 98 -24.19 -4.16 35.92
CA LEU A 98 -25.40 -4.79 36.37
C LEU A 98 -25.33 -6.27 36.04
N ALA A 99 -25.37 -7.15 37.04
CA ALA A 99 -25.23 -8.59 36.85
C ALA A 99 -26.45 -9.34 37.40
N PRO A 100 -27.62 -9.37 36.72
CA PRO A 100 -28.76 -10.12 37.14
C PRO A 100 -28.45 -11.62 37.24
N GLN A 101 -28.75 -12.22 38.36
CA GLN A 101 -28.54 -13.65 38.64
C GLN A 101 -29.83 -14.27 39.12
N GLY A 102 -30.14 -15.47 38.65
CA GLY A 102 -31.25 -16.30 39.10
C GLY A 102 -30.75 -17.69 39.44
N THR A 103 -31.05 -18.15 40.66
CA THR A 103 -30.70 -19.51 41.12
C THR A 103 -31.98 -20.26 41.43
N ILE A 104 -32.14 -21.47 40.92
CA ILE A 104 -33.20 -22.41 41.22
C ILE A 104 -32.58 -23.62 41.93
N THR A 105 -32.86 -23.78 43.21
CA THR A 105 -32.34 -24.89 44.01
C THR A 105 -33.45 -25.82 44.35
N LYS A 106 -33.29 -27.14 44.11
CA LYS A 106 -34.22 -28.18 44.56
C LYS A 106 -33.76 -28.61 45.95
N MET A 107 -34.67 -28.45 46.93
CA MET A 107 -34.48 -28.89 48.29
C MET A 107 -35.28 -30.16 48.55
N GLU A 108 -34.68 -31.17 49.21
CA GLU A 108 -35.22 -32.55 49.26
C GLU A 108 -36.62 -32.64 49.92
N ASN A 109 -37.00 -31.70 50.81
CA ASN A 109 -38.28 -31.71 51.52
C ASN A 109 -39.19 -30.50 51.26
N THR A 110 -38.76 -29.47 50.50
CA THR A 110 -39.49 -28.22 50.34
C THR A 110 -39.76 -27.83 48.87
N GLY A 111 -39.33 -28.65 47.92
CA GLY A 111 -39.53 -28.35 46.49
C GLY A 111 -38.48 -27.40 45.92
N TYR A 112 -38.86 -26.57 44.94
CA TYR A 112 -37.91 -25.65 44.26
C TYR A 112 -37.94 -24.29 44.96
N VAL A 113 -36.74 -23.83 45.39
CA VAL A 113 -36.52 -22.46 45.87
C VAL A 113 -35.94 -21.65 44.74
N LYS A 114 -36.54 -20.51 44.42
CA LYS A 114 -36.10 -19.57 43.40
C LYS A 114 -35.59 -18.32 44.10
N ALA A 115 -34.34 -17.94 43.82
CA ALA A 115 -33.74 -16.72 44.34
C ALA A 115 -33.29 -15.87 43.12
N TYR A 116 -33.64 -14.60 43.12
CA TYR A 116 -33.23 -13.63 42.11
C TYR A 116 -32.48 -12.50 42.81
N THR A 117 -31.29 -12.17 42.26
CA THR A 117 -30.47 -11.06 42.76
C THR A 117 -30.09 -10.16 41.60
N LEU A 118 -30.10 -8.86 41.85
CA LEU A 118 -29.68 -7.83 40.88
C LEU A 118 -28.59 -6.95 41.50
N PRO A 119 -27.36 -7.47 41.60
CA PRO A 119 -26.25 -6.63 42.06
C PRO A 119 -25.91 -5.55 41.07
N ALA A 120 -25.76 -4.31 41.53
CA ALA A 120 -25.25 -3.16 40.82
C ALA A 120 -23.90 -2.77 41.44
N ALA A 121 -22.86 -2.70 40.66
CA ALA A 121 -21.52 -2.26 41.08
C ALA A 121 -21.06 -1.11 40.22
N ALA A 122 -20.56 -0.06 40.85
CA ALA A 122 -19.87 1.06 40.18
C ALA A 122 -18.41 1.05 40.59
N SER A 123 -17.49 1.14 39.61
CA SER A 123 -16.06 1.28 39.88
C SER A 123 -15.47 2.42 39.06
N TRP A 124 -14.55 3.16 39.67
CA TRP A 124 -13.88 4.28 39.05
C TRP A 124 -12.40 4.28 39.40
N GLU A 125 -11.54 4.34 38.38
CA GLU A 125 -10.09 4.46 38.54
C GLU A 125 -9.69 5.94 38.34
N VAL A 126 -9.23 6.58 39.42
CA VAL A 126 -8.75 7.96 39.37
C VAL A 126 -7.29 7.94 38.90
N ASP A 127 -6.99 8.66 37.82
CA ASP A 127 -5.65 8.67 37.20
C ASP A 127 -4.69 9.63 37.90
N LEU A 128 -4.17 9.23 39.06
CA LEU A 128 -3.24 10.01 39.85
C LEU A 128 -1.82 10.10 39.26
N PHE A 129 -1.41 9.09 38.51
CA PHE A 129 -0.04 8.97 37.98
C PHE A 129 0.04 9.00 36.45
N GLY A 130 -1.04 9.31 35.76
CA GLY A 130 -1.10 9.45 34.30
C GLY A 130 -1.10 8.12 33.55
N LYS A 131 -1.46 7.00 34.16
CA LYS A 131 -1.61 5.68 33.51
C LYS A 131 -2.63 5.74 32.37
N LEU A 132 -3.86 6.19 32.66
CA LEU A 132 -4.94 6.29 31.68
C LEU A 132 -4.63 7.37 30.63
N LEU A 133 -4.03 8.49 31.04
CA LEU A 133 -3.61 9.55 30.14
C LEU A 133 -2.61 9.03 29.09
N ASN A 134 -1.58 8.30 29.54
CA ASN A 134 -0.57 7.77 28.62
C ASN A 134 -1.12 6.61 27.77
N ALA A 135 -2.01 5.79 28.31
CA ALA A 135 -2.74 4.79 27.52
C ALA A 135 -3.55 5.44 26.38
N SER A 136 -4.30 6.51 26.68
CA SER A 136 -5.06 7.27 25.67
C SER A 136 -4.15 7.94 24.63
N ARG A 137 -2.98 8.47 25.04
CA ARG A 137 -1.98 9.01 24.11
C ARG A 137 -1.40 7.93 23.20
N GLY A 138 -1.12 6.74 23.75
CA GLY A 138 -0.69 5.57 22.97
C GLY A 138 -1.72 5.16 21.93
N GLN A 139 -3.00 5.08 22.31
CA GLN A 139 -4.09 4.76 21.35
C GLN A 139 -4.28 5.85 20.29
N LYS A 140 -4.07 7.14 20.65
CA LYS A 140 -4.08 8.22 19.66
C LYS A 140 -2.94 8.07 18.63
N ALA A 141 -1.73 7.70 19.09
CA ALA A 141 -0.61 7.44 18.19
C ALA A 141 -0.89 6.23 17.29
N ALA A 142 -1.47 5.13 17.83
CA ALA A 142 -1.88 3.96 17.05
C ALA A 142 -2.94 4.30 16.00
N TYR A 143 -3.90 5.14 16.33
CA TYR A 143 -4.89 5.64 15.37
C TYR A 143 -4.25 6.44 14.23
N LEU A 144 -3.33 7.36 14.53
CA LEU A 144 -2.57 8.10 13.51
C LEU A 144 -1.73 7.15 12.64
N GLN A 145 -1.08 6.18 13.26
CA GLN A 145 -0.32 5.15 12.54
C GLN A 145 -1.21 4.39 11.55
N SER A 146 -2.42 3.99 11.95
CA SER A 146 -3.35 3.28 11.06
C SER A 146 -3.77 4.14 9.85
N GLN A 147 -3.96 5.45 10.04
CA GLN A 147 -4.26 6.38 8.95
C GLN A 147 -3.10 6.50 7.95
N TYR A 148 -1.85 6.64 8.45
CA TYR A 148 -0.68 6.69 7.57
C TYR A 148 -0.44 5.36 6.86
N THR A 149 -0.72 4.23 7.51
CA THR A 149 -0.66 2.91 6.88
C THR A 149 -1.69 2.77 5.76
N GLN A 150 -2.92 3.22 5.97
CA GLN A 150 -3.95 3.27 4.93
C GLN A 150 -3.50 4.12 3.74
N GLN A 151 -2.92 5.29 3.99
CA GLN A 151 -2.38 6.15 2.93
C GLN A 151 -1.24 5.48 2.16
N ALA A 152 -0.35 4.77 2.85
CA ALA A 152 0.74 4.03 2.22
C ALA A 152 0.21 2.91 1.31
N ILE A 153 -0.76 2.11 1.78
CA ILE A 153 -1.42 1.06 0.99
C ILE A 153 -2.08 1.67 -0.25
N ARG A 154 -2.78 2.79 -0.11
CA ARG A 154 -3.39 3.51 -1.22
C ARG A 154 -2.35 3.93 -2.26
N SER A 155 -1.25 4.52 -1.84
CA SER A 155 -0.17 4.97 -2.73
C SER A 155 0.50 3.79 -3.43
N GLN A 156 0.74 2.70 -2.72
CA GLN A 156 1.31 1.47 -3.27
C GLN A 156 0.40 0.84 -4.33
N LEU A 157 -0.91 0.80 -4.08
CA LEU A 157 -1.89 0.29 -5.03
C LEU A 157 -1.93 1.13 -6.32
N ILE A 158 -1.96 2.47 -6.20
CA ILE A 158 -1.90 3.38 -7.34
C ILE A 158 -0.63 3.14 -8.16
N GLY A 159 0.54 3.08 -7.51
CA GLY A 159 1.81 2.82 -8.16
C GLY A 159 1.87 1.44 -8.83
N GLY A 160 1.31 0.42 -8.19
CA GLY A 160 1.24 -0.93 -8.74
C GLY A 160 0.39 -0.99 -10.02
N ILE A 161 -0.80 -0.39 -10.02
CA ILE A 161 -1.68 -0.33 -11.19
C ILE A 161 -1.02 0.47 -12.33
N ALA A 162 -0.42 1.62 -12.01
CA ALA A 162 0.27 2.44 -13.01
C ALA A 162 1.46 1.67 -13.64
N ASN A 163 2.27 1.00 -12.84
CA ASN A 163 3.38 0.18 -13.34
C ASN A 163 2.90 -0.96 -14.24
N ALA A 164 1.84 -1.69 -13.85
CA ALA A 164 1.26 -2.75 -14.66
C ALA A 164 0.74 -2.21 -15.99
N TYR A 165 0.03 -1.08 -15.98
CA TYR A 165 -0.49 -0.42 -17.17
C TYR A 165 0.61 -0.02 -18.15
N PHE A 166 1.66 0.68 -17.69
CA PHE A 166 2.75 1.10 -18.57
C PHE A 166 3.60 -0.09 -19.04
N THR A 167 3.76 -1.13 -18.22
CA THR A 167 4.42 -2.36 -18.63
C THR A 167 3.65 -3.04 -19.78
N LEU A 168 2.34 -3.12 -19.68
CA LEU A 168 1.50 -3.68 -20.75
C LEU A 168 1.62 -2.86 -22.03
N LEU A 169 1.54 -1.53 -21.96
CA LEU A 169 1.74 -0.65 -23.13
C LEU A 169 3.12 -0.84 -23.76
N MET A 170 4.17 -1.02 -22.96
CA MET A 170 5.51 -1.29 -23.45
C MET A 170 5.58 -2.62 -24.20
N LEU A 171 5.00 -3.68 -23.60
CA LEU A 171 4.98 -5.01 -24.22
C LEU A 171 4.18 -5.02 -25.53
N ASP A 172 3.03 -4.34 -25.58
CA ASP A 172 2.24 -4.20 -26.81
C ASP A 172 3.05 -3.52 -27.92
N ARG A 173 3.79 -2.48 -27.57
CA ARG A 173 4.70 -1.81 -28.53
C ARG A 173 5.85 -2.71 -28.99
N GLN A 174 6.42 -3.48 -28.09
CA GLN A 174 7.46 -4.46 -28.44
C GLN A 174 6.93 -5.54 -29.37
N VAL A 175 5.73 -6.06 -29.13
CA VAL A 175 5.04 -7.01 -30.03
C VAL A 175 4.84 -6.41 -31.42
N GLU A 176 4.36 -5.18 -31.51
CA GLU A 176 4.14 -4.51 -32.79
C GLU A 176 5.47 -4.35 -33.58
N ILE A 177 6.51 -3.85 -32.93
CA ILE A 177 7.83 -3.64 -33.56
C ILE A 177 8.43 -4.98 -33.98
N THR A 178 8.42 -5.97 -33.10
CA THR A 178 8.99 -7.30 -33.40
C THR A 178 8.22 -8.01 -34.49
N SER A 179 6.88 -7.86 -34.55
CA SER A 179 6.07 -8.38 -35.66
C SER A 179 6.48 -7.82 -37.01
N LYS A 180 6.66 -6.48 -37.12
CA LYS A 180 7.15 -5.82 -38.33
C LYS A 180 8.57 -6.30 -38.68
N THR A 181 9.41 -6.51 -37.68
CA THR A 181 10.77 -7.02 -37.87
C THR A 181 10.76 -8.44 -38.44
N VAL A 182 9.88 -9.31 -37.95
CA VAL A 182 9.71 -10.67 -38.50
C VAL A 182 9.31 -10.62 -39.99
N ASP A 183 8.39 -9.71 -40.36
CA ASP A 183 7.98 -9.55 -41.76
C ASP A 183 9.14 -9.10 -42.64
N ILE A 184 9.98 -8.15 -42.19
CA ILE A 184 11.18 -7.71 -42.89
C ILE A 184 12.17 -8.88 -43.08
N TYR A 185 12.45 -9.66 -42.04
CA TYR A 185 13.35 -10.82 -42.18
C TYR A 185 12.80 -11.89 -43.10
N LYS A 186 11.47 -12.11 -43.12
CA LYS A 186 10.83 -13.01 -44.05
C LYS A 186 11.07 -12.59 -45.51
N GLU A 187 10.93 -11.28 -45.84
CA GLU A 187 11.24 -10.77 -47.17
C GLU A 187 12.74 -10.84 -47.49
N ASN A 188 13.61 -10.59 -46.50
CA ASN A 188 15.06 -10.74 -46.67
C ASN A 188 15.45 -12.18 -47.00
N VAL A 189 14.84 -13.18 -46.36
CA VAL A 189 15.05 -14.60 -46.72
C VAL A 189 14.67 -14.86 -48.17
N ARG A 190 13.50 -14.38 -48.61
CA ARG A 190 13.05 -14.53 -50.00
C ARG A 190 14.02 -13.86 -51.01
N ALA A 191 14.48 -12.66 -50.69
CA ALA A 191 15.48 -11.94 -51.51
C ALA A 191 16.81 -12.73 -51.61
N MET A 192 17.28 -13.23 -50.47
CA MET A 192 18.55 -14.04 -50.44
C MET A 192 18.38 -15.36 -51.20
N GLU A 193 17.21 -15.99 -51.16
CA GLU A 193 16.94 -17.21 -51.97
C GLU A 193 16.95 -16.89 -53.47
N ALA A 194 16.35 -15.79 -53.91
CA ALA A 194 16.40 -15.32 -55.30
C ALA A 194 17.85 -14.99 -55.76
N MET A 195 18.63 -14.32 -54.92
CA MET A 195 20.02 -14.00 -55.15
C MET A 195 20.88 -15.29 -55.29
N LYS A 196 20.59 -16.33 -54.49
CA LYS A 196 21.25 -17.62 -54.60
C LYS A 196 20.96 -18.25 -55.95
N VAL A 197 19.69 -18.28 -56.41
CA VAL A 197 19.32 -18.82 -57.72
C VAL A 197 20.04 -18.08 -58.84
N ALA A 198 20.26 -16.76 -58.71
CA ALA A 198 21.03 -15.95 -59.65
C ALA A 198 22.55 -16.12 -59.53
N GLY A 199 23.05 -16.95 -58.64
CA GLY A 199 24.48 -17.17 -58.42
C GLY A 199 25.20 -16.01 -57.69
N MET A 200 24.45 -15.07 -57.08
CA MET A 200 24.97 -13.84 -56.45
C MET A 200 25.28 -14.04 -54.96
N THR A 201 24.86 -15.13 -54.33
CA THR A 201 25.16 -15.43 -52.92
C THR A 201 25.29 -16.96 -52.69
N THR A 202 25.80 -17.30 -51.50
CA THR A 202 26.05 -18.71 -51.09
C THR A 202 24.87 -19.30 -50.34
N GLU A 203 24.75 -20.66 -50.33
CA GLU A 203 23.77 -21.36 -49.45
C GLU A 203 23.97 -21.02 -47.99
N ALA A 204 25.22 -20.90 -47.52
CA ALA A 204 25.52 -20.56 -46.13
C ALA A 204 24.88 -19.22 -45.71
N ALA A 205 24.92 -18.22 -46.61
CA ALA A 205 24.28 -16.94 -46.33
C ALA A 205 22.75 -17.01 -46.22
N VAL A 206 22.09 -17.84 -47.06
CA VAL A 206 20.66 -18.11 -46.99
C VAL A 206 20.30 -18.80 -45.67
N VAL A 207 21.03 -19.85 -45.29
CA VAL A 207 20.81 -20.59 -44.05
C VAL A 207 20.99 -19.67 -42.82
N GLN A 208 22.01 -18.83 -42.84
CA GLN A 208 22.22 -17.84 -41.76
C GLN A 208 21.05 -16.86 -41.66
N MET A 209 20.55 -16.33 -42.78
CA MET A 209 19.39 -15.44 -42.78
C MET A 209 18.11 -16.12 -42.26
N ARG A 210 17.90 -17.40 -42.63
CA ARG A 210 16.77 -18.21 -42.08
C ARG A 210 16.92 -18.41 -40.56
N ALA A 211 18.14 -18.67 -40.09
CA ALA A 211 18.35 -18.82 -38.62
C ALA A 211 17.99 -17.53 -37.87
N VAL A 212 18.39 -16.35 -38.37
CA VAL A 212 17.99 -15.06 -37.77
C VAL A 212 16.47 -14.85 -37.82
N TYR A 213 15.82 -15.17 -38.95
CA TYR A 213 14.35 -15.12 -39.07
C TYR A 213 13.66 -15.98 -38.00
N HIS A 214 14.11 -17.22 -37.81
CA HIS A 214 13.52 -18.11 -36.80
C HIS A 214 13.79 -17.62 -35.38
N GLN A 215 14.96 -17.04 -35.10
CA GLN A 215 15.30 -16.47 -33.80
C GLN A 215 14.36 -15.29 -33.45
N VAL A 216 14.15 -14.35 -34.40
CA VAL A 216 13.27 -13.20 -34.19
C VAL A 216 11.81 -13.65 -34.07
N SER A 217 11.40 -14.65 -34.87
CA SER A 217 10.06 -15.25 -34.76
C SER A 217 9.82 -15.91 -33.39
N GLY A 218 10.82 -16.58 -32.82
CA GLY A 218 10.77 -17.14 -31.48
C GLY A 218 10.62 -16.04 -30.41
N SER A 219 11.36 -14.95 -30.55
CA SER A 219 11.22 -13.79 -29.65
C SER A 219 9.82 -13.16 -29.69
N LEU A 220 9.19 -13.11 -30.89
CA LEU A 220 7.82 -12.61 -31.01
C LEU A 220 6.81 -13.50 -30.25
N ILE A 221 6.99 -14.81 -30.31
CA ILE A 221 6.13 -15.76 -29.57
C ILE A 221 6.26 -15.53 -28.06
N GLU A 222 7.50 -15.37 -27.60
CA GLU A 222 7.78 -15.13 -26.19
C GLU A 222 7.18 -13.79 -25.69
N LEU A 223 7.30 -12.72 -26.47
CA LEU A 223 6.66 -11.43 -26.16
C LEU A 223 5.12 -11.55 -26.09
N LYS A 224 4.52 -12.28 -27.06
CA LYS A 224 3.07 -12.52 -27.05
C LYS A 224 2.62 -13.35 -25.84
N ARG A 225 3.49 -14.23 -25.32
CA ARG A 225 3.24 -14.98 -24.08
C ARG A 225 3.22 -14.02 -22.89
N GLN A 226 4.23 -13.13 -22.77
CA GLN A 226 4.34 -12.16 -21.68
C GLN A 226 3.17 -11.17 -21.61
N VAL A 227 2.56 -10.81 -22.74
CA VAL A 227 1.35 -9.95 -22.78
C VAL A 227 0.13 -10.68 -22.20
N ARG A 228 0.10 -12.02 -22.22
CA ARG A 228 -1.05 -12.82 -21.76
C ARG A 228 -0.97 -13.26 -20.29
N GLU A 229 0.22 -13.23 -19.72
CA GLU A 229 0.49 -13.56 -18.31
C GLU A 229 0.41 -12.32 -17.41
#